data_d957d90863940dce34228b937fbb1169
#
_entry.id   d957d90863940dce34228b937fbb1169
#
_cell.length_a   1.000
_cell.length_b   1.000
_cell.length_c   1.000
_cell.angle_alpha   90.00
_cell.angle_beta   90.00
_cell.angle_gamma   90.00
#
_symmetry.space_group_name_H-M   'P 1'
#
loop_
_entity.id
_entity.type
_entity.pdbx_description
1 polymer ?
#
loop_
_entity_poly.entity_id
_entity_poly.type
_entity_poly.pdbx_seq_one_letter_code
_entity_poly.pdbx_strand_id
1 'polypeptide(L)'
;MTQTEFAKEIGVSRQIISELERGISRVSEETLSKILDYIADQDRHEPLECIIDYLRITFPTHDTTGIFEDVLKIDKAYFAEVESHLYGYIGGYQLDYIQVLYSKKNDERGVLIQLSGQGCRQFEAFLEAQGRSWFDFFYACFDYKCRVTRLDLAINDYKEYLSIPTLLNKIFRQELISRFRKFDFNGSGSISERKQEGTSIYFGSKKSEFYITFYQKNYEQARKLGIPVEEVPIKNRYELRFKNERAMLAISEFLKTGDLPAIALGIMKDYLQFTDRKIGVERRYWKTNQKWAFFLGDAEKMRLSIEPNEQLYERSKNWFKRSAAATAKVILEIDKIKGTEELQEILDEIELSDKHLHVIEVQTTDIKDMIYT
;
A
#
# COMPACT_ATOMS: atom_id res chain seq x y z
N MET A 1 -5.40 -24.04 -12.48
CA MET A 1 -6.64 -24.28 -11.68
C MET A 1 -7.35 -25.48 -12.26
N THR A 2 -7.79 -26.43 -11.44
CA THR A 2 -8.55 -27.60 -11.88
C THR A 2 -10.05 -27.23 -12.03
N GLN A 3 -10.82 -28.01 -12.81
CA GLN A 3 -12.29 -27.83 -12.89
C GLN A 3 -12.97 -27.82 -11.52
N THR A 4 -12.44 -28.58 -10.56
CA THR A 4 -12.99 -28.68 -9.21
C THR A 4 -12.71 -27.42 -8.40
N GLU A 5 -11.52 -26.87 -8.51
CA GLU A 5 -11.16 -25.59 -7.85
C GLU A 5 -11.96 -24.44 -8.44
N PHE A 6 -12.05 -24.36 -9.77
CA PHE A 6 -12.83 -23.32 -10.45
C PHE A 6 -14.31 -23.37 -10.08
N ALA A 7 -14.91 -24.56 -10.11
CA ALA A 7 -16.31 -24.75 -9.76
C ALA A 7 -16.62 -24.32 -8.31
N LYS A 8 -15.69 -24.62 -7.38
CA LYS A 8 -15.80 -24.21 -5.98
C LYS A 8 -15.72 -22.70 -5.80
N GLU A 9 -14.83 -22.03 -6.51
CA GLU A 9 -14.64 -20.58 -6.43
C GLU A 9 -15.85 -19.80 -6.95
N ILE A 10 -16.46 -20.23 -8.05
CA ILE A 10 -17.66 -19.57 -8.60
C ILE A 10 -18.97 -20.09 -8.02
N GLY A 11 -18.93 -21.04 -7.06
CA GLY A 11 -20.10 -21.55 -6.36
C GLY A 11 -21.06 -22.37 -7.22
N VAL A 12 -20.50 -23.18 -8.16
CA VAL A 12 -21.27 -24.11 -9.00
C VAL A 12 -20.74 -25.54 -8.87
N SER A 13 -21.45 -26.53 -9.38
CA SER A 13 -20.96 -27.90 -9.37
C SER A 13 -19.89 -28.13 -10.44
N ARG A 14 -18.89 -29.02 -10.15
CA ARG A 14 -17.88 -29.43 -11.14
C ARG A 14 -18.52 -29.99 -12.42
N GLN A 15 -19.68 -30.64 -12.29
CA GLN A 15 -20.38 -31.22 -13.42
C GLN A 15 -20.78 -30.13 -14.42
N ILE A 16 -21.32 -29.00 -13.95
CA ILE A 16 -21.67 -27.84 -14.79
C ILE A 16 -20.45 -27.34 -15.57
N ILE A 17 -19.30 -27.19 -14.92
CA ILE A 17 -18.06 -26.75 -15.60
C ILE A 17 -17.64 -27.77 -16.68
N SER A 18 -17.66 -29.05 -16.34
CA SER A 18 -17.31 -30.12 -17.29
C SER A 18 -18.27 -30.21 -18.50
N GLU A 19 -19.57 -29.94 -18.32
CA GLU A 19 -20.56 -29.92 -19.38
C GLU A 19 -20.40 -28.69 -20.27
N LEU A 20 -20.08 -27.53 -19.69
CA LEU A 20 -19.78 -26.30 -20.43
C LEU A 20 -18.55 -26.43 -21.31
N GLU A 21 -17.44 -26.97 -20.81
CA GLU A 21 -16.21 -27.19 -21.58
C GLU A 21 -16.44 -28.17 -22.74
N ARG A 22 -17.38 -29.10 -22.60
CA ARG A 22 -17.74 -30.04 -23.66
C ARG A 22 -18.81 -29.51 -24.62
N GLY A 23 -19.37 -28.31 -24.35
CA GLY A 23 -20.42 -27.72 -25.16
C GLY A 23 -21.77 -28.47 -25.08
N ILE A 24 -22.01 -29.24 -24.02
CA ILE A 24 -23.20 -30.10 -23.86
C ILE A 24 -24.38 -29.32 -23.24
N SER A 25 -24.11 -28.38 -22.37
CA SER A 25 -25.14 -27.60 -21.67
C SER A 25 -25.15 -26.13 -22.09
N ARG A 26 -26.35 -25.52 -22.10
CA ARG A 26 -26.48 -24.07 -22.20
C ARG A 26 -26.19 -23.47 -20.83
N VAL A 27 -25.37 -22.42 -20.80
CA VAL A 27 -25.08 -21.66 -19.57
C VAL A 27 -26.35 -20.97 -19.12
N SER A 28 -26.76 -21.16 -17.85
CA SER A 28 -27.81 -20.33 -17.26
C SER A 28 -27.31 -18.91 -17.08
N GLU A 29 -28.20 -17.91 -17.12
CA GLU A 29 -27.83 -16.49 -16.88
C GLU A 29 -27.13 -16.33 -15.53
N GLU A 30 -27.57 -17.03 -14.49
CA GLU A 30 -26.93 -17.00 -13.17
C GLU A 30 -25.51 -17.57 -13.19
N THR A 31 -25.29 -18.69 -13.87
CA THR A 31 -23.96 -19.28 -14.01
C THR A 31 -23.05 -18.41 -14.87
N LEU A 32 -23.59 -17.82 -15.93
CA LEU A 32 -22.85 -16.89 -16.77
C LEU A 32 -22.45 -15.63 -15.98
N SER A 33 -23.36 -15.06 -15.20
CA SER A 33 -23.05 -13.93 -14.32
C SER A 33 -21.93 -14.28 -13.34
N LYS A 34 -21.99 -15.42 -12.67
CA LYS A 34 -20.93 -15.88 -11.74
C LYS A 34 -19.58 -16.07 -12.44
N ILE A 35 -19.58 -16.60 -13.67
CA ILE A 35 -18.35 -16.74 -14.47
C ILE A 35 -17.81 -15.36 -14.87
N LEU A 36 -18.67 -14.45 -15.34
CA LEU A 36 -18.29 -13.10 -15.72
C LEU A 36 -17.79 -12.29 -14.53
N ASP A 37 -18.46 -12.40 -13.38
CA ASP A 37 -18.04 -11.76 -12.12
C ASP A 37 -16.68 -12.29 -11.67
N TYR A 38 -16.46 -13.61 -11.78
CA TYR A 38 -15.16 -14.23 -11.48
C TYR A 38 -14.06 -13.75 -12.42
N ILE A 39 -14.34 -13.69 -13.74
CA ILE A 39 -13.39 -13.17 -14.73
C ILE A 39 -13.11 -11.70 -14.46
N ALA A 40 -14.13 -10.88 -14.22
CA ALA A 40 -13.98 -9.46 -13.89
C ALA A 40 -13.19 -9.24 -12.58
N ASP A 41 -13.34 -10.14 -11.60
CA ASP A 41 -12.58 -10.10 -10.36
C ASP A 41 -11.12 -10.56 -10.54
N GLN A 42 -10.87 -11.50 -11.45
CA GLN A 42 -9.53 -11.93 -11.87
C GLN A 42 -8.81 -10.83 -12.69
N ASP A 43 -9.57 -10.07 -13.50
CA ASP A 43 -9.05 -8.98 -14.32
C ASP A 43 -8.84 -7.67 -13.53
N ARG A 44 -9.39 -7.56 -12.30
CA ARG A 44 -9.26 -6.37 -11.46
C ARG A 44 -7.85 -6.07 -10.99
N HIS A 45 -7.02 -7.11 -10.86
CA HIS A 45 -5.65 -6.95 -10.39
C HIS A 45 -4.68 -7.78 -11.24
N GLU A 46 -3.64 -7.13 -11.72
CA GLU A 46 -2.46 -7.84 -12.20
C GLU A 46 -1.97 -8.82 -11.12
N PRO A 47 -1.47 -10.01 -11.48
CA PRO A 47 -1.01 -11.00 -10.49
C PRO A 47 0.02 -10.45 -9.49
N LEU A 48 0.82 -9.49 -9.95
CA LEU A 48 1.79 -8.73 -9.17
C LEU A 48 1.71 -7.25 -9.54
N GLU A 49 1.68 -6.39 -8.56
CA GLU A 49 1.67 -4.93 -8.71
C GLU A 49 2.80 -4.30 -7.93
N CYS A 50 3.47 -3.31 -8.52
CA CYS A 50 4.43 -2.48 -7.82
C CYS A 50 3.83 -1.10 -7.55
N ILE A 51 3.88 -0.65 -6.31
CA ILE A 51 3.34 0.65 -5.88
C ILE A 51 4.36 1.41 -5.04
N ILE A 52 4.24 2.73 -5.01
CA ILE A 52 4.94 3.56 -4.01
C ILE A 52 4.11 3.54 -2.74
N ASP A 53 4.65 2.96 -1.66
CA ASP A 53 3.92 2.79 -0.39
C ASP A 53 4.32 3.81 0.69
N TYR A 54 5.44 4.48 0.51
CA TYR A 54 5.87 5.59 1.37
C TYR A 54 6.86 6.49 0.64
N LEU A 55 6.69 7.78 0.83
CA LEU A 55 7.59 8.78 0.26
C LEU A 55 7.87 9.90 1.27
N ARG A 56 9.14 10.31 1.36
CA ARG A 56 9.54 11.49 2.10
C ARG A 56 10.63 12.23 1.35
N ILE A 57 10.33 13.49 1.02
CA ILE A 57 11.18 14.36 0.22
C ILE A 57 11.43 15.65 0.99
N THR A 58 12.64 16.14 0.99
CA THR A 58 13.02 17.44 1.55
C THR A 58 13.50 18.39 0.45
N PHE A 59 13.22 19.67 0.62
CA PHE A 59 13.55 20.74 -0.32
C PHE A 59 14.34 21.81 0.44
N PRO A 60 15.51 22.23 -0.05
CA PRO A 60 16.34 23.25 0.59
C PRO A 60 15.78 24.67 0.34
N THR A 61 14.47 24.83 0.57
CA THR A 61 13.75 26.10 0.41
C THR A 61 12.80 26.31 1.59
N HIS A 62 12.49 27.56 1.90
CA HIS A 62 11.45 27.93 2.87
C HIS A 62 10.20 28.47 2.18
N ASP A 63 10.23 28.52 0.86
CA ASP A 63 9.05 28.86 0.04
C ASP A 63 8.11 27.67 -0.03
N THR A 64 7.06 27.71 0.77
CA THR A 64 6.02 26.68 0.74
C THR A 64 5.08 26.90 -0.45
N THR A 65 4.95 28.11 -0.96
CA THR A 65 4.04 28.44 -2.07
C THR A 65 4.44 27.69 -3.33
N GLY A 66 5.72 27.79 -3.76
CA GLY A 66 6.21 27.05 -4.91
C GLY A 66 6.09 25.53 -4.76
N ILE A 67 6.22 25.01 -3.51
CA ILE A 67 6.01 23.57 -3.26
C ILE A 67 4.53 23.17 -3.51
N PHE A 68 3.57 24.00 -3.14
CA PHE A 68 2.16 23.74 -3.41
C PHE A 68 1.79 23.93 -4.87
N GLU A 69 2.24 25.03 -5.49
CA GLU A 69 1.85 25.43 -6.85
C GLU A 69 2.55 24.61 -7.93
N ASP A 70 3.85 24.37 -7.82
CA ASP A 70 4.65 23.74 -8.88
C ASP A 70 4.88 22.26 -8.65
N VAL A 71 5.08 21.83 -7.39
CA VAL A 71 5.44 20.45 -7.07
C VAL A 71 4.20 19.59 -6.84
N LEU A 72 3.38 19.94 -5.84
CA LEU A 72 2.16 19.21 -5.52
C LEU A 72 1.04 19.50 -6.52
N LYS A 73 0.96 20.76 -6.99
CA LYS A 73 -0.15 21.29 -7.78
C LYS A 73 -1.51 21.10 -7.10
N ILE A 74 -1.54 21.31 -5.79
CA ILE A 74 -2.75 21.25 -4.95
C ILE A 74 -2.85 22.58 -4.23
N ASP A 75 -4.03 23.22 -4.28
CA ASP A 75 -4.22 24.50 -3.62
C ASP A 75 -4.04 24.36 -2.11
N LYS A 76 -3.15 25.21 -1.59
CA LYS A 76 -2.82 25.26 -0.17
C LYS A 76 -4.03 25.54 0.72
N ALA A 77 -5.06 26.21 0.21
CA ALA A 77 -6.28 26.52 0.95
C ALA A 77 -6.99 25.29 1.49
N TYR A 78 -6.84 24.13 0.82
CA TYR A 78 -7.43 22.86 1.26
C TYR A 78 -6.62 22.14 2.34
N PHE A 79 -5.46 22.66 2.73
CA PHE A 79 -4.64 22.07 3.80
C PHE A 79 -4.89 22.81 5.11
N ALA A 80 -5.21 22.04 6.15
CA ALA A 80 -5.25 22.58 7.50
C ALA A 80 -3.83 22.86 8.01
N GLU A 81 -3.60 24.03 8.58
CA GLU A 81 -2.35 24.33 9.27
C GLU A 81 -2.28 23.54 10.57
N VAL A 82 -1.13 22.91 10.83
CA VAL A 82 -0.93 22.06 12.00
C VAL A 82 0.40 22.37 12.68
N GLU A 83 0.39 22.36 14.00
CA GLU A 83 1.64 22.32 14.77
C GLU A 83 2.30 20.95 14.59
N SER A 84 3.58 20.94 14.32
CA SER A 84 4.33 19.70 14.16
C SER A 84 5.73 19.82 14.73
N HIS A 85 6.11 18.83 15.53
CA HIS A 85 7.49 18.67 16.00
C HIS A 85 8.18 17.44 15.40
N LEU A 86 7.57 16.84 14.36
CA LEU A 86 8.14 15.69 13.67
C LEU A 86 9.46 16.08 12.99
N TYR A 87 10.47 15.27 13.19
CA TYR A 87 11.81 15.46 12.63
C TYR A 87 12.45 16.83 12.92
N GLY A 88 11.93 17.56 13.95
CA GLY A 88 12.38 18.90 14.35
C GLY A 88 11.84 20.03 13.47
N TYR A 89 10.84 19.81 12.65
CA TYR A 89 10.06 20.84 11.97
C TYR A 89 9.16 21.56 13.00
N ILE A 90 8.80 22.82 12.71
CA ILE A 90 8.05 23.66 13.68
C ILE A 90 6.58 23.77 13.39
N GLY A 91 6.13 23.39 12.20
CA GLY A 91 4.75 23.44 11.78
C GLY A 91 4.59 22.75 10.42
N GLY A 92 3.38 22.77 9.92
CA GLY A 92 3.08 22.17 8.63
C GLY A 92 1.66 22.39 8.19
N TYR A 93 1.36 21.82 7.05
CA TYR A 93 0.06 21.80 6.41
C TYR A 93 -0.31 20.34 6.17
N GLN A 94 -1.56 19.99 6.41
CA GLN A 94 -2.02 18.61 6.33
C GLN A 94 -3.36 18.52 5.61
N LEU A 95 -3.40 17.68 4.58
CA LEU A 95 -4.62 17.26 3.90
C LEU A 95 -4.74 15.74 4.10
N ASP A 96 -5.53 15.35 5.09
CA ASP A 96 -5.66 13.99 5.63
C ASP A 96 -4.30 13.28 5.86
N TYR A 97 -3.81 12.43 4.95
CA TYR A 97 -2.51 11.73 5.09
C TYR A 97 -1.37 12.37 4.28
N ILE A 98 -1.64 13.44 3.54
CA ILE A 98 -0.63 14.24 2.84
C ILE A 98 -0.12 15.31 3.80
N GLN A 99 1.19 15.38 4.03
CA GLN A 99 1.81 16.32 4.96
C GLN A 99 2.89 17.13 4.27
N VAL A 100 2.88 18.44 4.49
CA VAL A 100 3.93 19.38 4.10
C VAL A 100 4.42 20.07 5.37
N LEU A 101 5.65 19.80 5.80
CA LEU A 101 6.23 20.38 7.01
C LEU A 101 7.24 21.47 6.64
N TYR A 102 7.34 22.50 7.47
CA TYR A 102 8.30 23.60 7.28
C TYR A 102 9.17 23.80 8.52
N SER A 103 10.43 24.16 8.28
CA SER A 103 11.41 24.48 9.32
C SER A 103 11.51 25.99 9.55
N LYS A 104 12.26 26.41 10.56
CA LYS A 104 12.59 27.83 10.78
C LYS A 104 13.42 28.37 9.60
N LYS A 105 13.27 29.69 9.30
CA LYS A 105 13.95 30.34 8.17
C LYS A 105 15.49 30.20 8.16
N ASN A 106 16.11 30.00 9.32
CA ASN A 106 17.55 29.81 9.47
C ASN A 106 17.97 28.32 9.57
N ASP A 107 17.09 27.40 9.28
CA ASP A 107 17.29 25.95 9.38
C ASP A 107 17.42 25.35 7.97
N GLU A 108 18.52 24.69 7.67
CA GLU A 108 18.82 24.10 6.36
C GLU A 108 17.84 22.98 5.94
N ARG A 109 16.97 22.51 6.83
CA ARG A 109 16.01 21.45 6.51
C ARG A 109 14.92 21.87 5.51
N GLY A 110 14.60 23.19 5.46
CA GLY A 110 13.64 23.73 4.52
C GLY A 110 12.22 23.14 4.66
N VAL A 111 11.66 22.68 3.55
CA VAL A 111 10.33 22.07 3.47
C VAL A 111 10.44 20.56 3.30
N LEU A 112 9.50 19.82 3.88
CA LEU A 112 9.42 18.36 3.76
C LEU A 112 8.01 17.96 3.33
N ILE A 113 7.91 17.16 2.26
CA ILE A 113 6.68 16.43 1.90
C ILE A 113 6.78 15.01 2.45
N GLN A 114 5.72 14.56 3.13
CA GLN A 114 5.56 13.17 3.56
C GLN A 114 4.23 12.60 3.12
N LEU A 115 4.31 11.49 2.38
CA LEU A 115 3.20 10.66 1.96
C LEU A 115 3.38 9.28 2.60
N SER A 116 2.49 8.90 3.50
CA SER A 116 2.43 7.52 4.03
C SER A 116 1.57 6.67 3.10
N GLY A 117 1.45 5.35 3.32
CA GLY A 117 0.69 4.47 2.43
C GLY A 117 -0.65 5.04 1.95
N GLN A 118 -1.53 5.46 2.87
CA GLN A 118 -2.78 6.15 2.50
C GLN A 118 -2.53 7.51 1.85
N GLY A 119 -1.51 8.24 2.29
CA GLY A 119 -1.12 9.51 1.67
C GLY A 119 -0.63 9.35 0.25
N CYS A 120 0.07 8.25 -0.07
CA CYS A 120 0.41 7.93 -1.46
C CYS A 120 -0.86 7.66 -2.29
N ARG A 121 -1.81 6.87 -1.75
CA ARG A 121 -3.10 6.60 -2.44
C ARG A 121 -3.91 7.88 -2.69
N GLN A 122 -3.97 8.78 -1.71
CA GLN A 122 -4.65 10.07 -1.86
C GLN A 122 -3.94 10.96 -2.86
N PHE A 123 -2.61 11.02 -2.83
CA PHE A 123 -1.84 11.81 -3.78
C PHE A 123 -1.95 11.28 -5.21
N GLU A 124 -2.11 9.98 -5.40
CA GLU A 124 -2.38 9.38 -6.71
C GLU A 124 -3.71 9.86 -7.32
N ALA A 125 -4.75 10.10 -6.51
CA ALA A 125 -5.98 10.71 -7.00
C ALA A 125 -5.75 12.14 -7.53
N PHE A 126 -4.90 12.92 -6.87
CA PHE A 126 -4.50 14.23 -7.37
C PHE A 126 -3.65 14.13 -8.64
N LEU A 127 -2.71 13.19 -8.70
CA LEU A 127 -1.94 12.96 -9.93
C LEU A 127 -2.84 12.61 -11.11
N GLU A 128 -3.81 11.73 -10.90
CA GLU A 128 -4.79 11.34 -11.92
C GLU A 128 -5.63 12.56 -12.37
N ALA A 129 -6.18 13.34 -11.43
CA ALA A 129 -6.94 14.56 -11.73
C ALA A 129 -6.13 15.60 -12.50
N GLN A 130 -4.81 15.68 -12.24
CA GLN A 130 -3.86 16.57 -12.92
C GLN A 130 -3.38 16.01 -14.26
N GLY A 131 -3.71 14.78 -14.63
CA GLY A 131 -3.15 14.09 -15.80
C GLY A 131 -1.63 13.86 -15.69
N ARG A 132 -1.09 13.73 -14.48
CA ARG A 132 0.32 13.56 -14.18
C ARG A 132 0.60 12.15 -13.65
N SER A 133 1.83 11.71 -13.81
CA SER A 133 2.36 10.49 -13.25
C SER A 133 3.31 10.77 -12.07
N TRP A 134 3.72 9.71 -11.36
CA TRP A 134 4.82 9.78 -10.41
C TRP A 134 6.12 10.28 -11.05
N PHE A 135 6.33 10.00 -12.34
CA PHE A 135 7.49 10.51 -13.08
C PHE A 135 7.48 12.03 -13.15
N ASP A 136 6.33 12.62 -13.55
CA ASP A 136 6.18 14.07 -13.65
C ASP A 136 6.33 14.77 -12.29
N PHE A 137 5.80 14.14 -11.25
CA PHE A 137 5.96 14.63 -9.88
C PHE A 137 7.43 14.65 -9.45
N PHE A 138 8.16 13.55 -9.63
CA PHE A 138 9.57 13.53 -9.26
C PHE A 138 10.40 14.48 -10.12
N TYR A 139 10.08 14.63 -11.39
CA TYR A 139 10.73 15.59 -12.26
C TYR A 139 10.61 17.01 -11.69
N ALA A 140 9.39 17.45 -11.33
CA ALA A 140 9.14 18.73 -10.67
C ALA A 140 9.89 18.86 -9.33
N CYS A 141 9.97 17.79 -8.54
CA CYS A 141 10.76 17.80 -7.30
C CYS A 141 12.24 18.11 -7.54
N PHE A 142 12.83 17.57 -8.61
CA PHE A 142 14.25 17.77 -8.92
C PHE A 142 14.56 19.21 -9.34
N ASP A 143 13.63 19.92 -9.98
CA ASP A 143 13.78 21.36 -10.30
C ASP A 143 13.95 22.20 -9.01
N TYR A 144 13.38 21.75 -7.91
CA TYR A 144 13.52 22.34 -6.56
C TYR A 144 14.70 21.76 -5.76
N LYS A 145 15.66 21.08 -6.41
CA LYS A 145 16.85 20.49 -5.79
C LYS A 145 16.53 19.59 -4.60
N CYS A 146 15.50 18.79 -4.72
CA CYS A 146 15.00 17.93 -3.66
C CYS A 146 16.02 16.87 -3.20
N ARG A 147 15.78 16.33 -1.99
CA ARG A 147 16.39 15.10 -1.49
C ARG A 147 15.29 14.12 -1.10
N VAL A 148 15.26 12.99 -1.79
CA VAL A 148 14.38 11.87 -1.38
C VAL A 148 15.02 11.18 -0.18
N THR A 149 14.46 11.40 1.00
CA THR A 149 15.01 10.87 2.26
C THR A 149 14.45 9.51 2.64
N ARG A 150 13.33 9.12 2.04
CA ARG A 150 12.77 7.76 2.13
C ARG A 150 11.86 7.47 0.95
N LEU A 151 11.99 6.27 0.42
CA LEU A 151 11.14 5.67 -0.59
C LEU A 151 10.89 4.21 -0.18
N ASP A 152 9.63 3.82 -0.05
CA ASP A 152 9.25 2.42 0.11
C ASP A 152 8.49 1.99 -1.15
N LEU A 153 9.02 0.99 -1.84
CA LEU A 153 8.36 0.32 -2.96
C LEU A 153 7.75 -0.98 -2.44
N ALA A 154 6.49 -1.20 -2.75
CA ALA A 154 5.80 -2.42 -2.36
C ALA A 154 5.37 -3.20 -3.60
N ILE A 155 5.65 -4.50 -3.61
CA ILE A 155 5.14 -5.44 -4.60
C ILE A 155 4.01 -6.23 -3.92
N ASN A 156 2.78 -6.01 -4.37
CA ASN A 156 1.60 -6.75 -3.96
C ASN A 156 1.53 -8.06 -4.74
N ASP A 157 1.32 -9.17 -4.03
CA ASP A 157 1.18 -10.50 -4.59
C ASP A 157 -0.25 -11.02 -4.31
N TYR A 158 -1.07 -11.07 -5.34
CA TYR A 158 -2.48 -11.51 -5.28
C TYR A 158 -2.64 -13.02 -5.45
N LYS A 159 -1.60 -13.72 -5.95
CA LYS A 159 -1.64 -15.16 -6.28
C LYS A 159 -0.88 -16.05 -5.27
N GLU A 160 -0.26 -15.47 -4.23
CA GLU A 160 0.63 -16.17 -3.31
C GLU A 160 1.73 -16.97 -4.04
N TYR A 161 2.48 -16.29 -4.90
CA TYR A 161 3.62 -16.90 -5.61
C TYR A 161 4.62 -17.57 -4.67
N LEU A 162 4.83 -16.96 -3.51
CA LEU A 162 5.80 -17.40 -2.50
C LEU A 162 5.12 -17.60 -1.14
N SER A 163 5.23 -18.79 -0.59
CA SER A 163 4.84 -19.03 0.80
C SER A 163 5.91 -18.44 1.75
N ILE A 164 5.59 -17.34 2.43
CA ILE A 164 6.52 -16.66 3.36
C ILE A 164 7.03 -17.62 4.46
N PRO A 165 6.19 -18.48 5.10
CA PRO A 165 6.69 -19.47 6.04
C PRO A 165 7.66 -20.47 5.41
N THR A 166 7.44 -20.87 4.15
CA THR A 166 8.36 -21.76 3.43
C THR A 166 9.71 -21.09 3.17
N LEU A 167 9.70 -19.80 2.79
CA LEU A 167 10.94 -19.03 2.62
C LEU A 167 11.71 -18.91 3.94
N LEU A 168 11.02 -18.67 5.07
CA LEU A 168 11.65 -18.64 6.38
C LEU A 168 12.34 -19.96 6.71
N ASN A 169 11.67 -21.09 6.45
CA ASN A 169 12.27 -22.42 6.63
C ASN A 169 13.50 -22.62 5.73
N LYS A 170 13.49 -22.12 4.49
CA LYS A 170 14.64 -22.15 3.58
C LYS A 170 15.83 -21.37 4.15
N ILE A 171 15.58 -20.22 4.76
CA ILE A 171 16.62 -19.41 5.42
C ILE A 171 17.29 -20.22 6.56
N PHE A 172 16.50 -20.85 7.44
CA PHE A 172 17.04 -21.69 8.51
C PHE A 172 17.83 -22.90 7.99
N ARG A 173 17.47 -23.43 6.82
CA ARG A 173 18.22 -24.52 6.16
C ARG A 173 19.42 -24.01 5.35
N GLN A 174 19.74 -22.70 5.43
CA GLN A 174 20.81 -22.07 4.68
C GLN A 174 20.63 -22.13 3.14
N GLU A 175 19.40 -22.22 2.67
CA GLU A 175 19.02 -22.27 1.26
C GLU A 175 18.79 -20.87 0.67
N LEU A 176 19.33 -19.82 1.28
CA LEU A 176 19.32 -18.44 0.77
C LEU A 176 20.77 -17.96 0.56
N ILE A 177 21.09 -17.52 -0.66
CA ILE A 177 22.29 -16.73 -0.95
C ILE A 177 21.86 -15.26 -0.91
N SER A 178 22.55 -14.44 -0.12
CA SER A 178 22.16 -13.04 0.08
C SER A 178 23.36 -12.16 0.35
N ARG A 179 23.27 -10.88 -0.09
CA ARG A 179 24.18 -9.81 0.32
C ARG A 179 23.91 -9.31 1.73
N PHE A 180 22.71 -9.56 2.28
CA PHE A 180 22.40 -9.25 3.66
C PHE A 180 23.11 -10.25 4.59
N ARG A 181 23.68 -9.73 5.68
CA ARG A 181 24.38 -10.55 6.70
C ARG A 181 23.45 -11.02 7.81
N LYS A 182 22.30 -10.36 7.99
CA LYS A 182 21.35 -10.61 9.07
C LYS A 182 19.94 -10.60 8.52
N PHE A 183 19.07 -11.33 9.16
CA PHE A 183 17.64 -11.25 9.01
C PHE A 183 16.98 -11.31 10.38
N ASP A 184 15.80 -10.71 10.48
CA ASP A 184 14.89 -10.84 11.62
C ASP A 184 13.58 -11.42 11.11
N PHE A 185 12.79 -12.01 11.98
CA PHE A 185 11.45 -12.47 11.63
C PHE A 185 10.48 -12.27 12.78
N ASN A 186 9.20 -12.09 12.45
CA ASN A 186 8.10 -12.07 13.38
C ASN A 186 7.02 -13.02 12.88
N GLY A 187 6.34 -13.66 13.83
CA GLY A 187 5.19 -14.52 13.54
C GLY A 187 4.24 -14.50 14.71
N SER A 188 2.97 -14.71 14.44
CA SER A 188 1.94 -14.94 15.44
C SER A 188 1.19 -16.23 15.13
N GLY A 189 0.47 -16.78 16.11
CA GLY A 189 -0.35 -17.96 15.93
C GLY A 189 -1.35 -18.13 17.05
N SER A 190 -2.45 -18.81 16.75
CA SER A 190 -3.46 -19.21 17.72
C SER A 190 -3.10 -20.55 18.33
N ILE A 191 -3.01 -20.61 19.67
CA ILE A 191 -2.77 -21.86 20.40
C ILE A 191 -4.02 -22.76 20.33
N SER A 192 -5.21 -22.18 20.43
CA SER A 192 -6.48 -22.89 20.39
C SER A 192 -6.78 -23.50 19.02
N GLU A 193 -6.50 -22.75 17.95
CA GLU A 193 -6.74 -23.19 16.57
C GLU A 193 -5.53 -23.95 15.98
N ARG A 194 -4.39 -23.96 16.67
CA ARG A 194 -3.11 -24.52 16.17
C ARG A 194 -2.73 -23.99 14.79
N LYS A 195 -3.05 -22.72 14.52
CA LYS A 195 -2.91 -22.05 13.23
C LYS A 195 -1.90 -20.92 13.33
N GLN A 196 -1.08 -20.76 12.30
CA GLN A 196 -0.19 -19.61 12.16
C GLN A 196 -0.99 -18.41 11.63
N GLU A 197 -0.80 -17.22 12.24
CA GLU A 197 -1.56 -15.99 11.97
C GLU A 197 -0.69 -14.88 11.35
N GLY A 198 0.13 -15.25 10.43
CA GLY A 198 0.98 -14.31 9.68
C GLY A 198 2.46 -14.40 10.05
N THR A 199 3.29 -14.25 9.06
CA THR A 199 4.75 -14.27 9.15
C THR A 199 5.32 -13.09 8.41
N SER A 200 6.36 -12.47 8.98
CA SER A 200 7.17 -11.42 8.36
C SER A 200 8.64 -11.77 8.45
N ILE A 201 9.40 -11.53 7.38
CA ILE A 201 10.85 -11.70 7.30
C ILE A 201 11.45 -10.34 6.93
N TYR A 202 12.45 -9.91 7.69
CA TYR A 202 13.18 -8.66 7.47
C TYR A 202 14.61 -8.99 7.07
N PHE A 203 15.03 -8.67 5.86
CA PHE A 203 16.39 -8.86 5.36
C PHE A 203 17.18 -7.57 5.51
N GLY A 204 18.25 -7.61 6.28
CA GLY A 204 19.06 -6.45 6.63
C GLY A 204 18.62 -5.80 7.94
N SER A 205 19.17 -4.63 8.24
CA SER A 205 18.88 -3.87 9.46
C SER A 205 17.88 -2.76 9.17
N LYS A 206 16.86 -2.61 10.01
CA LYS A 206 15.92 -1.46 9.95
C LYS A 206 16.59 -0.10 10.14
N LYS A 207 17.83 -0.10 10.70
CA LYS A 207 18.66 1.10 10.88
C LYS A 207 19.47 1.44 9.62
N SER A 208 19.66 0.48 8.70
CA SER A 208 20.41 0.73 7.45
C SER A 208 19.61 1.57 6.46
N GLU A 209 20.30 2.10 5.46
CA GLU A 209 19.67 2.86 4.38
C GLU A 209 18.89 2.00 3.40
N PHE A 210 19.06 0.69 3.47
CA PHE A 210 18.30 -0.26 2.67
C PHE A 210 18.04 -1.56 3.43
N TYR A 211 16.80 -2.03 3.37
CA TYR A 211 16.40 -3.35 3.81
C TYR A 211 15.13 -3.80 3.06
N ILE A 212 14.87 -5.09 3.07
CA ILE A 212 13.71 -5.70 2.41
C ILE A 212 12.84 -6.38 3.47
N THR A 213 11.53 -6.30 3.32
CA THR A 213 10.57 -7.01 4.17
C THR A 213 9.63 -7.84 3.31
N PHE A 214 9.49 -9.12 3.62
CA PHE A 214 8.49 -10.01 3.04
C PHE A 214 7.47 -10.37 4.11
N TYR A 215 6.18 -10.21 3.85
CA TYR A 215 5.16 -10.55 4.82
C TYR A 215 3.82 -10.92 4.22
N GLN A 216 3.04 -11.70 4.99
CA GLN A 216 1.68 -12.07 4.64
C GLN A 216 0.75 -10.89 4.90
N LYS A 217 0.42 -10.15 3.83
CA LYS A 217 -0.37 -8.91 3.88
C LYS A 217 -1.83 -9.18 4.23
N ASN A 218 -2.36 -10.33 3.82
CA ASN A 218 -3.73 -10.73 4.12
C ASN A 218 -4.01 -10.77 5.63
N TYR A 219 -3.13 -11.32 6.45
CA TYR A 219 -3.29 -11.35 7.91
C TYR A 219 -3.26 -9.95 8.53
N GLU A 220 -2.39 -9.06 8.03
CA GLU A 220 -2.35 -7.67 8.49
C GLU A 220 -3.66 -6.95 8.17
N GLN A 221 -4.15 -7.06 6.94
CA GLN A 221 -5.37 -6.40 6.50
C GLN A 221 -6.62 -6.99 7.16
N ALA A 222 -6.73 -8.32 7.24
CA ALA A 222 -7.83 -9.00 7.91
C ALA A 222 -8.00 -8.51 9.35
N ARG A 223 -6.90 -8.42 10.10
CA ARG A 223 -6.90 -7.89 11.48
C ARG A 223 -7.28 -6.40 11.53
N LYS A 224 -6.81 -5.60 10.58
CA LYS A 224 -7.10 -4.17 10.52
C LYS A 224 -8.55 -3.88 10.16
N LEU A 225 -9.11 -4.66 9.24
CA LEU A 225 -10.47 -4.48 8.71
C LEU A 225 -11.53 -5.26 9.51
N GLY A 226 -11.11 -6.27 10.27
CA GLY A 226 -12.04 -7.17 10.99
C GLY A 226 -12.79 -8.13 10.07
N ILE A 227 -12.15 -8.54 8.96
CA ILE A 227 -12.73 -9.47 7.96
C ILE A 227 -11.96 -10.80 7.93
N PRO A 228 -12.53 -11.87 7.39
CA PRO A 228 -11.82 -13.13 7.17
C PRO A 228 -10.57 -12.96 6.29
N VAL A 229 -9.51 -13.72 6.57
CA VAL A 229 -8.23 -13.66 5.84
C VAL A 229 -8.41 -14.03 4.36
N GLU A 230 -9.35 -14.91 4.09
CA GLU A 230 -9.68 -15.41 2.76
C GLU A 230 -10.27 -14.31 1.87
N GLU A 231 -10.99 -13.34 2.46
CA GLU A 231 -11.62 -12.21 1.76
C GLU A 231 -10.62 -11.09 1.39
N VAL A 232 -9.39 -11.15 1.91
CA VAL A 232 -8.36 -10.16 1.58
C VAL A 232 -7.72 -10.53 0.24
N PRO A 233 -7.78 -9.65 -0.78
CA PRO A 233 -7.25 -9.94 -2.10
C PRO A 233 -5.74 -10.13 -2.09
N ILE A 234 -4.99 -9.18 -1.51
CA ILE A 234 -3.52 -9.22 -1.45
C ILE A 234 -3.08 -10.30 -0.47
N LYS A 235 -2.39 -11.33 -0.96
CA LYS A 235 -1.90 -12.44 -0.13
C LYS A 235 -0.59 -12.07 0.56
N ASN A 236 0.42 -11.68 -0.21
CA ASN A 236 1.72 -11.27 0.31
C ASN A 236 2.08 -9.85 -0.14
N ARG A 237 3.05 -9.26 0.55
CA ARG A 237 3.70 -8.03 0.12
C ARG A 237 5.21 -8.13 0.33
N TYR A 238 5.94 -7.63 -0.66
CA TYR A 238 7.39 -7.53 -0.64
C TYR A 238 7.77 -6.06 -0.70
N GLU A 239 8.29 -5.51 0.40
CA GLU A 239 8.66 -4.09 0.52
C GLU A 239 10.16 -3.90 0.43
N LEU A 240 10.58 -3.00 -0.44
CA LEU A 240 11.95 -2.51 -0.56
C LEU A 240 11.98 -1.10 0.02
N ARG A 241 12.67 -0.91 1.13
CA ARG A 241 12.76 0.38 1.81
C ARG A 241 14.13 1.01 1.61
N PHE A 242 14.11 2.15 0.94
CA PHE A 242 15.30 2.96 0.66
C PHE A 242 15.29 4.22 1.51
N LYS A 243 16.47 4.63 2.00
CA LYS A 243 16.66 5.89 2.73
C LYS A 243 17.84 6.66 2.12
N ASN A 244 17.79 7.98 2.28
CA ASN A 244 18.84 8.92 1.91
C ASN A 244 19.44 8.66 0.52
N GLU A 245 20.74 8.40 0.40
CA GLU A 245 21.41 8.19 -0.87
C GLU A 245 20.82 7.05 -1.70
N ARG A 246 20.38 5.97 -1.05
CA ARG A 246 19.74 4.84 -1.74
C ARG A 246 18.40 5.22 -2.36
N ALA A 247 17.61 6.04 -1.66
CA ALA A 247 16.36 6.56 -2.19
C ALA A 247 16.59 7.52 -3.36
N MET A 248 17.57 8.42 -3.24
CA MET A 248 17.96 9.33 -4.32
C MET A 248 18.42 8.58 -5.57
N LEU A 249 19.26 7.55 -5.42
CA LEU A 249 19.72 6.72 -6.54
C LEU A 249 18.57 6.01 -7.24
N ALA A 250 17.63 5.42 -6.48
CA ALA A 250 16.48 4.74 -7.05
C ALA A 250 15.59 5.69 -7.89
N ILE A 251 15.30 6.89 -7.37
CA ILE A 251 14.51 7.88 -8.12
C ILE A 251 15.31 8.47 -9.30
N SER A 252 16.60 8.74 -9.13
CA SER A 252 17.45 9.21 -10.25
C SER A 252 17.49 8.19 -11.39
N GLU A 253 17.53 6.90 -11.08
CA GLU A 253 17.49 5.85 -12.09
C GLU A 253 16.09 5.72 -12.69
N PHE A 254 15.03 5.88 -11.89
CA PHE A 254 13.66 5.93 -12.39
C PHE A 254 13.45 7.08 -13.40
N LEU A 255 13.99 8.27 -13.12
CA LEU A 255 13.89 9.41 -14.04
C LEU A 255 14.69 9.21 -15.35
N LYS A 256 15.65 8.27 -15.38
CA LYS A 256 16.35 7.91 -16.61
C LYS A 256 15.63 6.81 -17.41
N THR A 257 15.09 5.82 -16.71
CA THR A 257 14.58 4.59 -17.33
C THR A 257 13.06 4.58 -17.49
N GLY A 258 12.33 5.34 -16.66
CA GLY A 258 10.87 5.31 -16.58
C GLY A 258 10.29 4.05 -15.92
N ASP A 259 11.13 3.13 -15.42
CA ASP A 259 10.69 1.80 -14.96
C ASP A 259 11.14 1.52 -13.51
N LEU A 260 10.36 2.01 -12.55
CA LEU A 260 10.61 1.80 -11.11
C LEU A 260 10.44 0.32 -10.67
N PRO A 261 9.46 -0.44 -11.18
CA PRO A 261 9.35 -1.87 -10.93
C PRO A 261 10.59 -2.68 -11.35
N ALA A 262 11.15 -2.41 -12.53
CA ALA A 262 12.38 -3.08 -12.98
C ALA A 262 13.56 -2.80 -12.05
N ILE A 263 13.67 -1.58 -11.51
CA ILE A 263 14.68 -1.21 -10.53
C ILE A 263 14.48 -2.02 -9.23
N ALA A 264 13.25 -2.08 -8.71
CA ALA A 264 12.93 -2.85 -7.51
C ALA A 264 13.26 -4.35 -7.68
N LEU A 265 12.87 -4.92 -8.81
CA LEU A 265 13.11 -6.32 -9.13
C LEU A 265 14.60 -6.61 -9.32
N GLY A 266 15.33 -5.75 -10.03
CA GLY A 266 16.78 -5.87 -10.22
C GLY A 266 17.52 -5.90 -8.89
N ILE A 267 17.15 -5.01 -7.97
CA ILE A 267 17.72 -4.96 -6.62
C ILE A 267 17.35 -6.22 -5.83
N MET A 268 16.10 -6.68 -5.92
CA MET A 268 15.67 -7.90 -5.23
C MET A 268 16.45 -9.11 -5.72
N LYS A 269 16.64 -9.28 -7.03
CA LYS A 269 17.44 -10.35 -7.65
C LYS A 269 18.91 -10.31 -7.20
N ASP A 270 19.48 -9.12 -7.09
CA ASP A 270 20.87 -8.93 -6.69
C ASP A 270 21.11 -9.24 -5.19
N TYR A 271 20.13 -8.97 -4.35
CA TYR A 271 20.25 -9.15 -2.89
C TYR A 271 19.80 -10.50 -2.39
N LEU A 272 18.88 -11.20 -3.07
CA LEU A 272 18.25 -12.43 -2.60
C LEU A 272 18.21 -13.48 -3.71
N GLN A 273 18.72 -14.68 -3.42
CA GLN A 273 18.58 -15.84 -4.28
C GLN A 273 18.23 -17.06 -3.44
N PHE A 274 16.98 -17.48 -3.46
CA PHE A 274 16.54 -18.73 -2.85
C PHE A 274 16.94 -19.92 -3.72
N THR A 275 17.52 -20.94 -3.09
CA THR A 275 18.05 -22.12 -3.76
C THR A 275 17.44 -23.40 -3.20
N ASP A 276 17.64 -24.50 -3.88
CA ASP A 276 17.28 -25.83 -3.41
C ASP A 276 18.56 -26.62 -3.06
N ARG A 277 18.66 -27.05 -1.79
CA ARG A 277 19.81 -27.80 -1.31
C ARG A 277 19.92 -29.12 -2.05
N LYS A 278 21.13 -29.43 -2.51
CA LYS A 278 21.48 -30.74 -3.07
C LYS A 278 22.57 -31.39 -2.24
N ILE A 279 22.29 -32.57 -1.67
CA ILE A 279 23.25 -33.32 -0.86
C ILE A 279 24.48 -33.69 -1.72
N GLY A 280 25.67 -33.54 -1.18
CA GLY A 280 26.93 -33.85 -1.85
C GLY A 280 27.37 -32.78 -2.89
N VAL A 281 26.67 -31.64 -2.99
CA VAL A 281 27.01 -30.53 -3.88
C VAL A 281 27.28 -29.28 -3.05
N GLU A 282 28.36 -28.58 -3.35
CA GLU A 282 28.68 -27.31 -2.71
C GLU A 282 27.59 -26.27 -2.97
N ARG A 283 27.30 -25.41 -1.98
CA ARG A 283 26.23 -24.40 -1.96
C ARG A 283 26.24 -23.49 -3.20
N ARG A 284 27.37 -23.10 -3.71
CA ARG A 284 27.52 -22.22 -4.90
C ARG A 284 26.97 -22.85 -6.19
N TYR A 285 26.77 -24.18 -6.22
CA TYR A 285 26.22 -24.90 -7.36
C TYR A 285 24.78 -25.37 -7.14
N TRP A 286 24.14 -24.93 -6.02
CA TRP A 286 22.72 -25.23 -5.83
C TRP A 286 21.87 -24.49 -6.84
N LYS A 287 20.87 -25.15 -7.37
CA LYS A 287 19.96 -24.56 -8.33
C LYS A 287 19.06 -23.53 -7.64
N THR A 288 18.73 -22.48 -8.37
CA THR A 288 17.70 -21.54 -7.95
C THR A 288 16.38 -22.28 -7.72
N ASN A 289 15.69 -21.99 -6.63
CA ASN A 289 14.39 -22.56 -6.33
C ASN A 289 13.38 -22.21 -7.43
N GLN A 290 12.63 -23.22 -7.89
CA GLN A 290 11.74 -23.08 -9.05
C GLN A 290 10.64 -22.03 -8.81
N LYS A 291 10.02 -22.01 -7.62
CA LYS A 291 8.98 -21.00 -7.29
C LYS A 291 9.55 -19.59 -7.25
N TRP A 292 10.77 -19.42 -6.71
CA TRP A 292 11.48 -18.15 -6.75
C TRP A 292 11.78 -17.68 -8.16
N ALA A 293 12.25 -18.58 -9.02
CA ALA A 293 12.53 -18.26 -10.42
C ALA A 293 11.26 -17.90 -11.20
N PHE A 294 10.15 -18.60 -10.93
CA PHE A 294 8.85 -18.32 -11.54
C PHE A 294 8.31 -16.94 -11.09
N PHE A 295 8.33 -16.66 -9.79
CA PHE A 295 7.97 -15.34 -9.26
C PHE A 295 8.78 -14.23 -9.92
N LEU A 296 10.09 -14.36 -10.02
CA LEU A 296 10.94 -13.34 -10.65
C LEU A 296 10.63 -13.17 -12.15
N GLY A 297 10.29 -14.25 -12.86
CA GLY A 297 9.92 -14.20 -14.28
C GLY A 297 8.60 -13.45 -14.52
N ASP A 298 7.59 -13.69 -13.70
CA ASP A 298 6.32 -12.95 -13.78
C ASP A 298 6.46 -11.51 -13.31
N ALA A 299 7.28 -11.27 -12.28
CA ALA A 299 7.56 -9.92 -11.79
C ALA A 299 8.23 -9.01 -12.84
N GLU A 300 8.88 -9.54 -13.88
CA GLU A 300 9.40 -8.75 -15.00
C GLU A 300 8.30 -8.07 -15.83
N LYS A 301 7.06 -8.54 -15.72
CA LYS A 301 5.90 -7.97 -16.41
C LYS A 301 5.22 -6.85 -15.64
N MET A 302 5.56 -6.68 -14.35
CA MET A 302 4.95 -5.66 -13.50
C MET A 302 5.10 -4.25 -14.09
N ARG A 303 4.09 -3.43 -13.79
CA ARG A 303 4.13 -1.99 -14.03
C ARG A 303 4.00 -1.26 -12.71
N LEU A 304 4.39 0.00 -12.69
CA LEU A 304 4.10 0.87 -11.57
C LEU A 304 2.60 1.14 -11.59
N SER A 305 1.90 0.59 -10.63
CA SER A 305 0.46 0.77 -10.46
C SER A 305 0.18 1.95 -9.55
N ILE A 306 -0.95 2.59 -9.76
CA ILE A 306 -1.54 3.57 -8.85
C ILE A 306 -2.88 3.01 -8.35
N GLU A 307 -3.19 3.30 -7.09
CA GLU A 307 -4.44 2.90 -6.44
C GLU A 307 -5.10 4.15 -5.83
N PRO A 308 -5.64 5.06 -6.66
CA PRO A 308 -6.15 6.34 -6.19
C PRO A 308 -7.23 6.18 -5.12
N ASN A 309 -7.21 7.04 -4.11
CA ASN A 309 -8.23 7.14 -3.09
C ASN A 309 -8.63 8.60 -2.88
N GLU A 310 -9.82 8.95 -3.31
CA GLU A 310 -10.36 10.31 -3.23
C GLU A 310 -10.95 10.63 -1.84
N GLN A 311 -11.05 9.66 -0.92
CA GLN A 311 -11.60 9.90 0.41
C GLN A 311 -10.62 10.65 1.29
N LEU A 312 -10.86 11.92 1.50
CA LEU A 312 -9.95 12.86 2.18
C LEU A 312 -10.19 13.01 3.69
N TYR A 313 -11.12 12.26 4.33
CA TYR A 313 -11.32 12.28 5.78
C TYR A 313 -11.32 10.90 6.44
N GLU A 314 -10.62 9.95 5.84
CA GLU A 314 -10.50 8.57 6.33
C GLU A 314 -9.98 8.49 7.78
N ARG A 315 -9.11 9.41 8.19
CA ARG A 315 -8.58 9.45 9.56
C ARG A 315 -9.71 9.69 10.56
N SER A 316 -10.56 10.68 10.30
CA SER A 316 -11.70 11.04 11.17
C SER A 316 -12.73 9.92 11.20
N LYS A 317 -13.08 9.32 10.06
CA LYS A 317 -13.96 8.15 9.98
C LYS A 317 -13.41 6.95 10.76
N ASN A 318 -12.13 6.65 10.60
CA ASN A 318 -11.50 5.53 11.29
C ASN A 318 -11.42 5.76 12.81
N TRP A 319 -11.17 7.00 13.23
CA TRP A 319 -11.24 7.35 14.65
C TRP A 319 -12.66 7.16 15.20
N PHE A 320 -13.67 7.70 14.53
CA PHE A 320 -15.09 7.57 14.94
C PHE A 320 -15.50 6.09 15.05
N LYS A 321 -15.20 5.27 14.03
CA LYS A 321 -15.49 3.83 14.04
C LYS A 321 -14.91 3.12 15.27
N ARG A 322 -13.69 3.47 15.69
CA ARG A 322 -13.00 2.80 16.80
C ARG A 322 -13.41 3.33 18.17
N SER A 323 -13.71 4.63 18.27
CA SER A 323 -13.79 5.32 19.56
C SER A 323 -15.22 5.70 19.95
N ALA A 324 -16.10 5.96 19.00
CA ALA A 324 -17.41 6.54 19.28
C ALA A 324 -18.60 5.77 18.65
N ALA A 325 -18.41 5.06 17.55
CA ALA A 325 -19.50 4.46 16.80
C ALA A 325 -20.33 3.42 17.62
N ALA A 326 -19.68 2.65 18.48
CA ALA A 326 -20.39 1.69 19.34
C ALA A 326 -21.32 2.41 20.33
N THR A 327 -20.84 3.48 20.97
CA THR A 327 -21.65 4.28 21.90
C THR A 327 -22.80 4.99 21.18
N ALA A 328 -22.52 5.60 20.02
CA ALA A 328 -23.55 6.23 19.21
C ALA A 328 -24.64 5.22 18.79
N LYS A 329 -24.24 4.00 18.42
CA LYS A 329 -25.19 2.94 18.07
C LYS A 329 -26.05 2.53 19.28
N VAL A 330 -25.49 2.45 20.49
CA VAL A 330 -26.26 2.14 21.71
C VAL A 330 -27.33 3.20 21.97
N ILE A 331 -26.97 4.49 21.88
CA ILE A 331 -27.94 5.60 22.07
C ILE A 331 -29.04 5.49 21.00
N LEU A 332 -28.67 5.31 19.73
CA LEU A 332 -29.63 5.17 18.63
C LEU A 332 -30.62 4.01 18.83
N GLU A 333 -30.16 2.86 19.35
CA GLU A 333 -31.05 1.72 19.63
C GLU A 333 -31.96 2.01 20.83
N ILE A 334 -31.51 2.74 21.84
CA ILE A 334 -32.34 3.21 22.97
C ILE A 334 -33.39 4.19 22.47
N ASP A 335 -33.03 5.15 21.63
CA ASP A 335 -33.97 6.10 21.01
C ASP A 335 -35.09 5.38 20.26
N LYS A 336 -34.74 4.39 19.44
CA LYS A 336 -35.74 3.57 18.73
C LYS A 336 -36.72 2.87 19.68
N ILE A 337 -36.26 2.34 20.81
CA ILE A 337 -37.08 1.62 21.79
C ILE A 337 -37.97 2.59 22.57
N LYS A 338 -37.43 3.76 22.95
CA LYS A 338 -38.15 4.75 23.74
C LYS A 338 -38.98 5.73 22.92
N GLY A 339 -38.72 5.84 21.62
CA GLY A 339 -39.30 6.84 20.74
C GLY A 339 -38.76 8.24 21.01
N THR A 340 -37.47 8.34 21.40
CA THR A 340 -36.71 9.58 21.63
C THR A 340 -35.75 9.85 20.50
N GLU A 341 -35.19 11.03 20.43
CA GLU A 341 -34.18 11.47 19.44
C GLU A 341 -32.91 12.03 20.12
N GLU A 342 -32.54 11.46 21.28
CA GLU A 342 -31.45 11.95 22.13
C GLU A 342 -30.10 12.05 21.38
N LEU A 343 -29.81 11.10 20.47
CA LEU A 343 -28.59 11.16 19.64
C LEU A 343 -28.59 12.36 18.71
N GLN A 344 -29.73 12.65 18.09
CA GLN A 344 -29.88 13.79 17.16
C GLN A 344 -29.77 15.10 17.92
N GLU A 345 -30.44 15.22 19.09
CA GLU A 345 -30.36 16.39 19.97
C GLU A 345 -28.91 16.68 20.38
N ILE A 346 -28.14 15.65 20.80
CA ILE A 346 -26.73 15.77 21.11
C ILE A 346 -25.91 16.31 19.93
N LEU A 347 -26.19 15.81 18.72
CA LEU A 347 -25.48 16.26 17.51
C LEU A 347 -25.84 17.68 17.10
N ASP A 348 -27.10 18.07 17.28
CA ASP A 348 -27.61 19.41 16.93
C ASP A 348 -27.11 20.49 17.92
N GLU A 349 -26.81 20.13 19.17
CA GLU A 349 -26.22 21.02 20.17
C GLU A 349 -24.72 21.34 19.89
N ILE A 350 -24.05 20.57 19.01
CA ILE A 350 -22.62 20.74 18.77
C ILE A 350 -22.37 21.83 17.72
N GLU A 351 -21.73 22.91 18.14
CA GLU A 351 -21.19 23.91 17.21
C GLU A 351 -19.92 23.37 16.52
N LEU A 352 -19.93 23.38 15.17
CA LEU A 352 -18.78 22.97 14.39
C LEU A 352 -17.72 24.08 14.41
N SER A 353 -16.49 23.73 14.78
CA SER A 353 -15.35 24.64 14.67
C SER A 353 -14.93 24.85 13.22
N ASP A 354 -14.13 25.90 12.94
CA ASP A 354 -13.56 26.17 11.61
C ASP A 354 -12.85 24.95 11.02
N LYS A 355 -12.18 24.14 11.86
CA LYS A 355 -11.55 22.89 11.42
C LYS A 355 -12.56 21.86 10.93
N HIS A 356 -13.72 21.78 11.57
CA HIS A 356 -14.79 20.85 11.13
C HIS A 356 -15.42 21.35 9.83
N LEU A 357 -15.67 22.66 9.72
CA LEU A 357 -16.19 23.26 8.48
C LEU A 357 -15.23 23.07 7.31
N HIS A 358 -13.92 23.23 7.55
CA HIS A 358 -12.90 22.96 6.54
C HIS A 358 -12.87 21.49 6.08
N VAL A 359 -13.04 20.54 6.99
CA VAL A 359 -13.15 19.09 6.60
C VAL A 359 -14.37 18.86 5.71
N ILE A 360 -15.50 19.51 6.03
CA ILE A 360 -16.72 19.43 5.21
C ILE A 360 -16.46 20.02 3.82
N GLU A 361 -15.88 21.21 3.74
CA GLU A 361 -15.53 21.86 2.49
C GLU A 361 -14.64 20.96 1.63
N VAL A 362 -13.51 20.49 2.18
CA VAL A 362 -12.57 19.59 1.48
C VAL A 362 -13.27 18.33 0.96
N GLN A 363 -14.15 17.73 1.78
CA GLN A 363 -14.81 16.47 1.40
C GLN A 363 -15.93 16.65 0.38
N THR A 364 -16.50 17.83 0.30
CA THR A 364 -17.59 18.16 -0.66
C THR A 364 -17.11 18.86 -1.91
N THR A 365 -15.86 19.25 -1.98
CA THR A 365 -15.22 19.84 -3.17
C THR A 365 -14.71 18.75 -4.09
N ASP A 366 -14.94 18.87 -5.40
CA ASP A 366 -14.36 17.96 -6.39
C ASP A 366 -12.83 18.12 -6.39
N ILE A 367 -12.12 17.00 -6.47
CA ILE A 367 -10.65 16.99 -6.46
C ILE A 367 -10.05 17.84 -7.58
N LYS A 368 -10.79 18.00 -8.70
CA LYS A 368 -10.39 18.86 -9.82
C LYS A 368 -10.41 20.35 -9.49
N ASP A 369 -11.24 20.75 -8.53
CA ASP A 369 -11.30 22.14 -8.07
C ASP A 369 -10.23 22.45 -7.03
N MET A 370 -9.56 21.43 -6.49
CA MET A 370 -8.48 21.57 -5.52
C MET A 370 -7.09 21.71 -6.15
N ILE A 371 -6.96 21.55 -7.46
CA ILE A 371 -5.66 21.52 -8.15
C ILE A 371 -5.39 22.81 -8.89
N TYR A 372 -4.11 23.19 -9.00
CA TYR A 372 -3.66 24.23 -9.92
C TYR A 372 -3.55 23.68 -11.34
N THR A 373 -4.10 24.39 -12.29
CA THR A 373 -4.07 24.06 -13.73
C THR A 373 -2.79 24.52 -14.41
#